data_be30287c44d33e882b3af9198e3ea37d
#
_entry.id   be30287c44d33e882b3af9198e3ea37d
#
_cell.length_a   1.000
_cell.length_b   1.000
_cell.length_c   1.000
_cell.angle_alpha   90.00
_cell.angle_beta   90.00
_cell.angle_gamma   90.00
#
_symmetry.space_group_name_H-M   'P 1'
#
loop_
_entity.id
_entity.type
_entity.pdbx_description
1 polymer ?
#
loop_
_entity_poly.entity_id
_entity_poly.type
_entity_poly.pdbx_seq_one_letter_code
_entity_poly.pdbx_strand_id
1 'polypeptide(L)'
;MQRKSLIFYDNTGVFSPKYTAPNGYRYYTHDQIYVISVINVLKELGMPLSEIKEYTSDITPENAISLLREQEIKLNDKIEELRSIQDMLGIKLRKLEEGVSSKTGIVQIQYFDEMPVFLSDSFSADRHHIPDDIWLDFYMKCKQQHISFGYPEGYLIGMENLFQAQTSIVSNIIAYVHDGKYANSTIPAGDYVTAYGAGGLEDTKEIYDRIFTFIKENNYRITWDAYEERL
;
A
#
# COMPACT_ATOMS: atom_id res chain seq x y z
N MET A 1 -16.80 -28.92 6.03
CA MET A 1 -15.48 -29.56 6.27
C MET A 1 -15.45 -30.95 5.63
N GLN A 2 -14.29 -31.36 5.07
CA GLN A 2 -14.15 -32.66 4.40
C GLN A 2 -13.75 -33.76 5.38
N ARG A 3 -14.18 -35.01 5.12
CA ARG A 3 -13.81 -36.19 5.93
C ARG A 3 -12.27 -36.33 6.08
N LYS A 4 -11.52 -36.01 5.04
CA LYS A 4 -10.06 -36.07 5.05
C LYS A 4 -9.43 -35.15 6.10
N SER A 5 -10.02 -33.97 6.33
CA SER A 5 -9.52 -33.02 7.35
C SER A 5 -9.71 -33.56 8.76
N LEU A 6 -10.82 -34.18 9.04
CA LEU A 6 -11.09 -34.80 10.36
C LEU A 6 -10.10 -35.92 10.66
N ILE A 7 -9.80 -36.77 9.65
CA ILE A 7 -8.82 -37.86 9.80
C ILE A 7 -7.40 -37.26 10.04
N PHE A 8 -7.07 -36.21 9.32
CA PHE A 8 -5.79 -35.54 9.49
C PHE A 8 -5.64 -34.90 10.88
N TYR A 9 -6.68 -34.23 11.38
CA TYR A 9 -6.67 -33.63 12.72
C TYR A 9 -6.58 -34.67 13.83
N ASP A 10 -7.25 -35.82 13.66
CA ASP A 10 -7.13 -36.96 14.58
C ASP A 10 -5.70 -37.52 14.60
N ASN A 11 -5.08 -37.75 13.43
CA ASN A 11 -3.74 -38.27 13.31
C ASN A 11 -2.67 -37.30 13.84
N THR A 12 -2.91 -35.98 13.75
CA THR A 12 -1.99 -34.95 14.28
C THR A 12 -2.27 -34.61 15.75
N GLY A 13 -3.36 -35.13 16.30
CA GLY A 13 -3.78 -34.88 17.69
C GLY A 13 -4.30 -33.45 17.92
N VAL A 14 -4.72 -32.75 16.86
CA VAL A 14 -5.39 -31.45 16.96
C VAL A 14 -6.84 -31.59 17.38
N PHE A 15 -7.50 -32.63 16.88
CA PHE A 15 -8.90 -32.91 17.18
C PHE A 15 -9.23 -34.38 16.95
N SER A 16 -9.55 -35.09 18.03
CA SER A 16 -9.87 -36.52 17.98
C SER A 16 -11.37 -36.79 18.17
N PRO A 17 -11.90 -37.87 17.58
CA PRO A 17 -13.28 -38.25 17.81
C PRO A 17 -13.51 -38.67 19.27
N LYS A 18 -14.74 -38.50 19.76
CA LYS A 18 -15.12 -38.98 21.10
C LYS A 18 -14.98 -40.49 21.22
N TYR A 19 -15.27 -41.23 20.12
CA TYR A 19 -15.20 -42.67 20.06
C TYR A 19 -14.87 -43.14 18.62
N THR A 20 -14.00 -44.11 18.51
CA THR A 20 -13.76 -44.84 17.25
C THR A 20 -14.22 -46.27 17.41
N ALA A 21 -15.15 -46.70 16.56
CA ALA A 21 -15.69 -48.05 16.61
C ALA A 21 -14.68 -49.10 16.09
N PRO A 22 -14.82 -50.40 16.42
CA PRO A 22 -13.95 -51.47 15.94
C PRO A 22 -13.85 -51.60 14.41
N ASN A 23 -14.88 -51.11 13.70
CA ASN A 23 -14.91 -51.05 12.24
C ASN A 23 -14.25 -49.78 11.64
N GLY A 24 -13.59 -48.94 12.48
CA GLY A 24 -12.89 -47.73 12.08
C GLY A 24 -13.76 -46.50 11.91
N TYR A 25 -15.08 -46.57 12.20
CA TYR A 25 -15.95 -45.39 12.13
C TYR A 25 -15.69 -44.47 13.34
N ARG A 26 -15.60 -43.15 13.05
CA ARG A 26 -15.37 -42.10 14.03
C ARG A 26 -16.68 -41.42 14.39
N TYR A 27 -16.92 -41.28 15.67
CA TYR A 27 -18.12 -40.64 16.22
C TYR A 27 -17.74 -39.39 16.99
N TYR A 28 -18.48 -38.30 16.73
CA TYR A 28 -18.31 -36.98 17.33
C TYR A 28 -19.59 -36.57 18.07
N THR A 29 -19.41 -35.81 19.14
CA THR A 29 -20.52 -35.23 19.91
C THR A 29 -20.91 -33.85 19.38
N HIS A 30 -22.09 -33.36 19.78
CA HIS A 30 -22.51 -32.00 19.44
C HIS A 30 -21.54 -30.94 19.94
N ASP A 31 -21.00 -31.09 21.15
CA ASP A 31 -20.02 -30.14 21.72
C ASP A 31 -18.73 -30.07 20.88
N GLN A 32 -18.35 -31.21 20.27
CA GLN A 32 -17.19 -31.26 19.39
C GLN A 32 -17.39 -30.49 18.07
N ILE A 33 -18.64 -30.22 17.66
CA ILE A 33 -18.94 -29.36 16.50
C ILE A 33 -18.52 -27.94 16.79
N TYR A 34 -18.71 -27.47 18.02
CA TYR A 34 -18.23 -26.15 18.44
C TYR A 34 -16.71 -26.06 18.39
N VAL A 35 -16.01 -27.02 18.97
CA VAL A 35 -14.53 -27.06 18.97
C VAL A 35 -13.97 -27.03 17.56
N ILE A 36 -14.54 -27.86 16.65
CA ILE A 36 -14.05 -27.88 15.26
C ILE A 36 -14.33 -26.58 14.51
N SER A 37 -15.40 -25.85 14.80
CA SER A 37 -15.66 -24.55 14.20
C SER A 37 -14.63 -23.52 14.66
N VAL A 38 -14.21 -23.51 15.91
CA VAL A 38 -13.11 -22.68 16.41
C VAL A 38 -11.80 -23.02 15.72
N ILE A 39 -11.46 -24.31 15.61
CA ILE A 39 -10.24 -24.76 14.89
C ILE A 39 -10.24 -24.24 13.44
N ASN A 40 -11.37 -24.29 12.75
CA ASN A 40 -11.46 -23.77 11.37
C ASN A 40 -11.23 -22.25 11.30
N VAL A 41 -11.81 -21.48 12.22
CA VAL A 41 -11.60 -20.01 12.28
C VAL A 41 -10.13 -19.70 12.54
N LEU A 42 -9.50 -20.34 13.52
CA LEU A 42 -8.08 -20.12 13.83
C LEU A 42 -7.18 -20.46 12.63
N LYS A 43 -7.54 -21.54 11.90
CA LYS A 43 -6.81 -21.91 10.68
C LYS A 43 -7.01 -20.90 9.55
N GLU A 44 -8.22 -20.38 9.35
CA GLU A 44 -8.50 -19.32 8.37
C GLU A 44 -7.73 -18.04 8.68
N LEU A 45 -7.49 -17.74 9.94
CA LEU A 45 -6.62 -16.66 10.42
C LEU A 45 -5.13 -16.94 10.21
N GLY A 46 -4.77 -18.11 9.66
CA GLY A 46 -3.38 -18.48 9.37
C GLY A 46 -2.62 -19.07 10.57
N MET A 47 -3.30 -19.42 11.66
CA MET A 47 -2.65 -20.02 12.83
C MET A 47 -2.05 -21.38 12.49
N PRO A 48 -0.77 -21.65 12.83
CA PRO A 48 -0.16 -22.95 12.66
C PRO A 48 -0.89 -24.04 13.44
N LEU A 49 -0.99 -25.24 12.86
CA LEU A 49 -1.67 -26.37 13.52
C LEU A 49 -1.04 -26.78 14.86
N SER A 50 0.24 -26.54 15.06
CA SER A 50 0.94 -26.74 16.34
C SER A 50 0.36 -25.87 17.45
N GLU A 51 0.15 -24.60 17.18
CA GLU A 51 -0.44 -23.63 18.11
C GLU A 51 -1.91 -23.94 18.38
N ILE A 52 -2.68 -24.30 17.32
CA ILE A 52 -4.07 -24.74 17.46
C ILE A 52 -4.14 -25.98 18.35
N LYS A 53 -3.20 -26.92 18.21
CA LYS A 53 -3.13 -28.13 19.04
C LYS A 53 -2.88 -27.79 20.51
N GLU A 54 -1.94 -26.88 20.78
CA GLU A 54 -1.64 -26.42 22.12
C GLU A 54 -2.88 -25.79 22.78
N TYR A 55 -3.56 -24.91 22.06
CA TYR A 55 -4.80 -24.32 22.50
C TYR A 55 -5.90 -25.36 22.78
N THR A 56 -6.09 -26.34 21.90
CA THR A 56 -7.13 -27.37 22.08
C THR A 56 -6.85 -28.37 23.17
N SER A 57 -5.60 -28.50 23.61
CA SER A 57 -5.18 -29.41 24.70
C SER A 57 -5.44 -28.85 26.10
N ASP A 58 -5.48 -27.54 26.27
CA ASP A 58 -5.70 -26.86 27.57
C ASP A 58 -6.63 -25.63 27.39
N ILE A 59 -7.90 -25.91 27.10
CA ILE A 59 -8.92 -24.87 26.93
C ILE A 59 -9.41 -24.41 28.30
N THR A 60 -8.80 -23.36 28.82
CA THR A 60 -9.35 -22.58 29.92
C THR A 60 -9.99 -21.28 29.40
N PRO A 61 -11.00 -20.72 30.09
CA PRO A 61 -11.57 -19.43 29.70
C PRO A 61 -10.52 -18.32 29.54
N GLU A 62 -9.53 -18.29 30.42
CA GLU A 62 -8.45 -17.29 30.45
C GLU A 62 -7.56 -17.42 29.19
N ASN A 63 -7.14 -18.66 28.88
CA ASN A 63 -6.31 -18.93 27.70
C ASN A 63 -7.08 -18.64 26.41
N ALA A 64 -8.37 -18.97 26.38
CA ALA A 64 -9.24 -18.66 25.24
C ALA A 64 -9.38 -17.15 25.01
N ILE A 65 -9.60 -16.37 26.07
CA ILE A 65 -9.70 -14.90 26.00
C ILE A 65 -8.39 -14.30 25.51
N SER A 66 -7.25 -14.75 26.05
CA SER A 66 -5.93 -14.23 25.66
C SER A 66 -5.67 -14.48 24.18
N LEU A 67 -5.89 -15.72 23.73
CA LEU A 67 -5.70 -16.11 22.34
C LEU A 67 -6.60 -15.31 21.37
N LEU A 68 -7.91 -15.22 21.69
CA LEU A 68 -8.85 -14.52 20.82
C LEU A 68 -8.53 -13.02 20.71
N ARG A 69 -8.05 -12.39 21.79
CA ARG A 69 -7.59 -11.00 21.75
C ARG A 69 -6.35 -10.83 20.88
N GLU A 70 -5.38 -11.75 20.97
CA GLU A 70 -4.21 -11.73 20.11
C GLU A 70 -4.59 -11.88 18.63
N GLN A 71 -5.51 -12.80 18.32
CA GLN A 71 -5.98 -12.99 16.95
C GLN A 71 -6.79 -11.79 16.46
N GLU A 72 -7.57 -11.13 17.30
CA GLU A 72 -8.29 -9.90 16.98
C GLU A 72 -7.34 -8.76 16.59
N ILE A 73 -6.22 -8.59 17.31
CA ILE A 73 -5.19 -7.62 16.98
C ILE A 73 -4.58 -7.93 15.61
N LYS A 74 -4.11 -9.17 15.39
CA LYS A 74 -3.53 -9.60 14.11
C LYS A 74 -4.51 -9.41 12.93
N LEU A 75 -5.79 -9.65 13.16
CA LEU A 75 -6.82 -9.49 12.15
C LEU A 75 -7.04 -8.01 11.81
N ASN A 76 -7.06 -7.14 12.82
CA ASN A 76 -7.19 -5.70 12.61
C ASN A 76 -6.00 -5.15 11.82
N ASP A 77 -4.77 -5.56 12.15
CA ASP A 77 -3.57 -5.18 11.40
C ASP A 77 -3.68 -5.62 9.93
N LYS A 78 -4.20 -6.84 9.69
CA LYS A 78 -4.39 -7.34 8.32
C LYS A 78 -5.48 -6.60 7.56
N ILE A 79 -6.55 -6.19 8.23
CA ILE A 79 -7.61 -5.36 7.64
C ILE A 79 -7.06 -3.99 7.23
N GLU A 80 -6.27 -3.35 8.08
CA GLU A 80 -5.64 -2.07 7.76
C GLU A 80 -4.65 -2.20 6.58
N GLU A 81 -3.85 -3.27 6.54
CA GLU A 81 -2.98 -3.56 5.40
C GLU A 81 -3.78 -3.70 4.10
N LEU A 82 -4.87 -4.47 4.12
CA LEU A 82 -5.71 -4.68 2.93
C LEU A 82 -6.44 -3.40 2.49
N ARG A 83 -6.88 -2.56 3.42
CA ARG A 83 -7.46 -1.26 3.13
C ARG A 83 -6.44 -0.35 2.44
N SER A 84 -5.22 -0.28 2.97
CA SER A 84 -4.13 0.50 2.35
C SER A 84 -3.86 0.04 0.91
N ILE A 85 -3.85 -1.27 0.65
CA ILE A 85 -3.70 -1.82 -0.71
C ILE A 85 -4.89 -1.43 -1.59
N GLN A 86 -6.11 -1.51 -1.08
CA GLN A 86 -7.32 -1.13 -1.83
C GLN A 86 -7.30 0.35 -2.22
N ASP A 87 -6.91 1.22 -1.31
CA ASP A 87 -6.80 2.66 -1.54
C ASP A 87 -5.74 2.96 -2.59
N MET A 88 -4.57 2.33 -2.50
CA MET A 88 -3.50 2.42 -3.47
C MET A 88 -3.98 2.03 -4.88
N LEU A 89 -4.67 0.89 -5.01
CA LEU A 89 -5.23 0.46 -6.29
C LEU A 89 -6.23 1.47 -6.84
N GLY A 90 -7.07 2.06 -5.98
CA GLY A 90 -8.04 3.08 -6.36
C GLY A 90 -7.36 4.36 -6.88
N ILE A 91 -6.29 4.81 -6.23
CA ILE A 91 -5.51 5.97 -6.68
C ILE A 91 -4.86 5.67 -8.03
N LYS A 92 -4.19 4.53 -8.14
CA LYS A 92 -3.49 4.15 -9.38
C LYS A 92 -4.45 4.00 -10.57
N LEU A 93 -5.63 3.42 -10.33
CA LEU A 93 -6.66 3.29 -11.38
C LEU A 93 -7.12 4.66 -11.87
N ARG A 94 -7.49 5.57 -10.98
CA ARG A 94 -7.91 6.94 -11.37
C ARG A 94 -6.82 7.66 -12.16
N LYS A 95 -5.58 7.61 -11.70
CA LYS A 95 -4.44 8.24 -12.36
C LYS A 95 -4.20 7.66 -13.77
N LEU A 96 -4.32 6.35 -13.94
CA LEU A 96 -4.21 5.70 -15.25
C LEU A 96 -5.37 6.10 -16.16
N GLU A 97 -6.61 6.16 -15.67
CA GLU A 97 -7.77 6.61 -16.43
C GLU A 97 -7.62 8.08 -16.86
N GLU A 98 -7.13 8.94 -15.98
CA GLU A 98 -6.78 10.33 -16.29
C GLU A 98 -5.69 10.39 -17.38
N GLY A 99 -4.61 9.62 -17.24
CA GLY A 99 -3.52 9.57 -18.22
C GLY A 99 -3.98 9.10 -19.60
N VAL A 100 -4.78 8.03 -19.65
CA VAL A 100 -5.34 7.49 -20.92
C VAL A 100 -6.32 8.46 -21.59
N SER A 101 -7.12 9.17 -20.79
CA SER A 101 -8.09 10.17 -21.30
C SER A 101 -7.43 11.49 -21.71
N SER A 102 -6.23 11.77 -21.20
CA SER A 102 -5.50 13.00 -21.46
C SER A 102 -4.83 12.97 -22.82
N LYS A 103 -4.87 14.09 -23.52
CA LYS A 103 -4.15 14.22 -24.79
C LYS A 103 -2.67 14.51 -24.51
N THR A 104 -1.81 13.61 -24.93
CA THR A 104 -0.37 13.80 -24.85
C THR A 104 0.09 15.07 -25.57
N GLY A 105 1.00 15.81 -24.94
CA GLY A 105 1.58 17.02 -25.53
C GLY A 105 0.74 18.30 -25.44
N ILE A 106 -0.45 18.24 -24.84
CA ILE A 106 -1.24 19.45 -24.54
C ILE A 106 -0.80 19.96 -23.17
N VAL A 107 -0.51 21.27 -23.12
CA VAL A 107 -0.27 22.00 -21.88
C VAL A 107 -1.55 22.76 -21.53
N GLN A 108 -2.02 22.60 -20.29
CA GLN A 108 -3.26 23.23 -19.81
C GLN A 108 -3.14 23.68 -18.37
N ILE A 109 -4.06 24.53 -17.92
CA ILE A 109 -4.23 24.83 -16.51
C ILE A 109 -5.30 23.92 -15.93
N GLN A 110 -5.01 23.34 -14.79
CA GLN A 110 -5.92 22.48 -14.05
C GLN A 110 -5.86 22.83 -12.57
N TYR A 111 -7.02 22.97 -11.95
CA TYR A 111 -7.12 23.15 -10.51
C TYR A 111 -7.03 21.80 -9.82
N PHE A 112 -6.24 21.73 -8.75
CA PHE A 112 -6.16 20.58 -7.84
C PHE A 112 -6.50 21.03 -6.43
N ASP A 113 -7.26 20.19 -5.74
CA ASP A 113 -7.43 20.29 -4.29
C ASP A 113 -6.12 19.93 -3.57
N GLU A 114 -6.04 20.31 -2.31
CA GLU A 114 -4.93 19.91 -1.45
C GLU A 114 -4.80 18.38 -1.40
N MET A 115 -3.61 17.87 -1.63
CA MET A 115 -3.34 16.44 -1.65
C MET A 115 -2.31 16.06 -0.58
N PRO A 116 -2.64 15.14 0.34
CA PRO A 116 -1.67 14.62 1.29
C PRO A 116 -0.63 13.75 0.57
N VAL A 117 0.64 13.92 0.92
CA VAL A 117 1.75 13.15 0.36
C VAL A 117 2.75 12.76 1.45
N PHE A 118 3.48 11.69 1.19
CA PHE A 118 4.63 11.30 1.99
C PHE A 118 5.91 11.53 1.17
N LEU A 119 6.77 12.42 1.66
CA LEU A 119 8.02 12.79 1.03
C LEU A 119 9.20 12.04 1.68
N SER A 120 10.20 11.71 0.88
CA SER A 120 11.53 11.36 1.41
C SER A 120 12.17 12.54 2.11
N ASP A 121 13.27 12.31 2.82
CA ASP A 121 14.16 13.40 3.18
C ASP A 121 14.64 14.14 1.93
N SER A 122 14.95 15.42 2.08
CA SER A 122 15.40 16.25 0.95
C SER A 122 16.82 15.85 0.52
N PHE A 123 17.00 15.75 -0.79
CA PHE A 123 18.28 15.49 -1.42
C PHE A 123 18.42 16.32 -2.71
N SER A 124 19.53 16.20 -3.40
CA SER A 124 19.71 16.78 -4.73
C SER A 124 20.44 15.77 -5.60
N ALA A 125 19.72 15.19 -6.55
CA ALA A 125 20.30 14.21 -7.48
C ALA A 125 19.58 14.26 -8.84
N ASP A 126 20.28 13.83 -9.89
CA ASP A 126 19.64 13.57 -11.16
C ASP A 126 18.70 12.36 -11.00
N ARG A 127 17.45 12.48 -11.52
CA ARG A 127 16.41 11.45 -11.40
C ARG A 127 16.83 10.07 -11.92
N HIS A 128 17.77 10.02 -12.85
CA HIS A 128 18.30 8.77 -13.40
C HIS A 128 19.39 8.14 -12.53
N HIS A 129 19.90 8.89 -11.55
CA HIS A 129 21.03 8.51 -10.72
C HIS A 129 20.78 8.83 -9.23
N ILE A 130 19.55 8.61 -8.75
CA ILE A 130 19.26 8.72 -7.32
C ILE A 130 20.00 7.58 -6.60
N PRO A 131 20.80 7.86 -5.58
CA PRO A 131 21.53 6.84 -4.81
C PRO A 131 20.60 5.80 -4.19
N ASP A 132 21.04 4.54 -4.18
CA ASP A 132 20.24 3.40 -3.68
C ASP A 132 19.89 3.51 -2.19
N ASP A 133 20.74 4.16 -1.39
CA ASP A 133 20.51 4.39 0.03
C ASP A 133 19.33 5.34 0.28
N ILE A 134 19.10 6.33 -0.58
CA ILE A 134 17.94 7.22 -0.53
C ILE A 134 16.65 6.43 -0.79
N TRP A 135 16.68 5.56 -1.82
CA TRP A 135 15.56 4.68 -2.12
C TRP A 135 15.25 3.71 -0.98
N LEU A 136 16.28 3.10 -0.42
CA LEU A 136 16.14 2.14 0.67
C LEU A 136 15.58 2.81 1.93
N ASP A 137 16.10 3.99 2.29
CA ASP A 137 15.59 4.77 3.43
C ASP A 137 14.12 5.15 3.24
N PHE A 138 13.78 5.68 2.07
CA PHE A 138 12.40 6.03 1.75
C PHE A 138 11.47 4.82 1.83
N TYR A 139 11.89 3.68 1.25
CA TYR A 139 11.15 2.42 1.33
C TYR A 139 10.92 1.97 2.78
N MET A 140 11.95 2.00 3.60
CA MET A 140 11.86 1.61 5.00
C MET A 140 10.92 2.53 5.80
N LYS A 141 10.96 3.83 5.54
CA LYS A 141 10.05 4.81 6.13
C LYS A 141 8.59 4.57 5.70
N CYS A 142 8.35 4.35 4.42
CA CYS A 142 7.02 3.99 3.91
C CYS A 142 6.49 2.72 4.61
N LYS A 143 7.32 1.68 4.71
CA LYS A 143 6.95 0.43 5.38
C LYS A 143 6.60 0.62 6.85
N GLN A 144 7.37 1.43 7.58
CA GLN A 144 7.09 1.76 8.99
C GLN A 144 5.78 2.50 9.19
N GLN A 145 5.37 3.30 8.22
CA GLN A 145 4.12 4.06 8.21
C GLN A 145 2.96 3.30 7.56
N HIS A 146 3.14 2.00 7.23
CA HIS A 146 2.14 1.18 6.53
C HIS A 146 1.70 1.75 5.17
N ILE A 147 2.55 2.57 4.55
CA ILE A 147 2.34 3.05 3.18
C ILE A 147 2.74 1.91 2.24
N SER A 148 1.76 1.41 1.47
CA SER A 148 1.98 0.30 0.54
C SER A 148 2.91 0.71 -0.59
N PHE A 149 3.89 -0.14 -0.90
CA PHE A 149 4.73 0.00 -2.08
C PHE A 149 3.89 -0.26 -3.33
N GLY A 150 3.79 0.74 -4.20
CA GLY A 150 2.94 0.68 -5.40
C GLY A 150 1.96 1.84 -5.52
N TYR A 151 1.98 2.78 -4.55
CA TYR A 151 1.41 4.10 -4.79
C TYR A 151 2.10 4.72 -6.01
N PRO A 152 1.39 5.58 -6.77
CA PRO A 152 2.03 6.38 -7.78
C PRO A 152 3.25 7.06 -7.15
N GLU A 153 4.40 6.79 -7.74
CA GLU A 153 5.65 7.39 -7.32
C GLU A 153 5.84 8.66 -8.14
N GLY A 154 6.42 9.65 -7.52
CA GLY A 154 6.72 10.89 -8.19
C GLY A 154 7.97 11.55 -7.63
N TYR A 155 8.29 12.65 -8.22
CA TYR A 155 9.41 13.48 -7.81
C TYR A 155 8.96 14.90 -7.56
N LEU A 156 9.60 15.54 -6.58
CA LEU A 156 9.51 16.97 -6.39
C LEU A 156 10.75 17.63 -7.02
N ILE A 157 10.52 18.69 -7.79
CA ILE A 157 11.57 19.52 -8.36
C ILE A 157 11.44 20.91 -7.75
N GLY A 158 12.43 21.29 -6.96
CA GLY A 158 12.41 22.56 -6.25
C GLY A 158 12.44 23.77 -7.20
N MET A 159 11.79 24.85 -6.81
CA MET A 159 11.70 26.11 -7.57
C MET A 159 13.07 26.61 -8.05
N GLU A 160 14.13 26.43 -7.26
CA GLU A 160 15.47 26.85 -7.64
C GLU A 160 15.94 26.15 -8.91
N ASN A 161 15.71 24.83 -9.01
CA ASN A 161 16.04 24.03 -10.18
C ASN A 161 15.15 24.41 -11.38
N LEU A 162 13.86 24.70 -11.14
CA LEU A 162 12.93 25.15 -12.19
C LEU A 162 13.40 26.47 -12.82
N PHE A 163 13.82 27.46 -12.02
CA PHE A 163 14.33 28.74 -12.52
C PHE A 163 15.64 28.60 -13.30
N GLN A 164 16.41 27.56 -13.02
CA GLN A 164 17.65 27.25 -13.75
C GLN A 164 17.43 26.30 -14.93
N ALA A 165 16.18 25.91 -15.21
CA ALA A 165 15.80 24.89 -16.19
C ALA A 165 16.51 23.54 -15.96
N GLN A 166 16.87 23.22 -14.72
CA GLN A 166 17.47 21.95 -14.30
C GLN A 166 16.40 20.94 -13.89
N THR A 167 15.52 20.63 -14.81
CA THR A 167 14.33 19.81 -14.53
C THR A 167 14.62 18.32 -14.31
N SER A 168 15.85 17.85 -14.55
CA SER A 168 16.27 16.48 -14.19
C SER A 168 16.71 16.36 -12.72
N ILE A 169 17.01 17.47 -12.05
CA ILE A 169 17.45 17.47 -10.65
C ILE A 169 16.23 17.47 -9.73
N VAL A 170 16.06 16.41 -8.99
CA VAL A 170 14.95 16.18 -8.07
C VAL A 170 15.41 16.35 -6.63
N SER A 171 14.49 16.78 -5.77
CA SER A 171 14.75 17.09 -4.36
C SER A 171 14.09 16.13 -3.38
N ASN A 172 13.04 15.44 -3.77
CA ASN A 172 12.34 14.43 -2.95
C ASN A 172 11.71 13.37 -3.83
N ILE A 173 11.57 12.17 -3.29
CA ILE A 173 10.68 11.13 -3.81
C ILE A 173 9.33 11.34 -3.14
N ILE A 174 8.25 11.16 -3.89
CA ILE A 174 6.86 11.36 -3.44
C ILE A 174 6.14 10.02 -3.47
N ALA A 175 5.47 9.66 -2.37
CA ALA A 175 4.41 8.66 -2.37
C ALA A 175 3.07 9.36 -2.11
N TYR A 176 2.10 9.16 -2.99
CA TYR A 176 0.76 9.67 -2.81
C TYR A 176 0.02 8.80 -1.80
N VAL A 177 -0.55 9.41 -0.78
CA VAL A 177 -1.29 8.73 0.28
C VAL A 177 -2.74 9.19 0.28
N HIS A 178 -3.66 8.26 0.55
CA HIS A 178 -5.09 8.61 0.58
C HIS A 178 -5.47 9.27 1.92
N ASP A 179 -4.89 8.80 3.02
CA ASP A 179 -5.21 9.28 4.36
C ASP A 179 -4.11 10.23 4.84
N GLY A 180 -4.51 11.47 5.17
CA GLY A 180 -3.61 12.46 5.76
C GLY A 180 -2.90 12.00 7.04
N LYS A 181 -3.38 10.93 7.68
CA LYS A 181 -2.72 10.30 8.83
C LYS A 181 -1.30 9.84 8.53
N TYR A 182 -1.02 9.43 7.31
CA TYR A 182 0.28 8.92 6.87
C TYR A 182 1.11 9.96 6.12
N ALA A 183 0.55 11.14 5.88
CA ALA A 183 1.25 12.22 5.21
C ALA A 183 2.25 12.91 6.14
N ASN A 184 3.41 13.28 5.59
CA ASN A 184 4.35 14.19 6.25
C ASN A 184 4.41 15.55 5.56
N SER A 185 3.70 15.71 4.43
CA SER A 185 3.60 16.94 3.66
C SER A 185 2.30 16.99 2.86
N THR A 186 2.08 18.10 2.18
CA THR A 186 0.90 18.34 1.32
C THR A 186 1.32 19.03 0.02
N ILE A 187 0.70 18.62 -1.09
CA ILE A 187 0.70 19.42 -2.31
C ILE A 187 -0.40 20.46 -2.15
N PRO A 188 -0.12 21.76 -2.21
CA PRO A 188 -1.10 22.81 -1.97
C PRO A 188 -2.24 22.78 -3.00
N ALA A 189 -3.44 23.20 -2.57
CA ALA A 189 -4.52 23.47 -3.51
C ALA A 189 -4.20 24.67 -4.39
N GLY A 190 -4.56 24.60 -5.68
CA GLY A 190 -4.34 25.72 -6.59
C GLY A 190 -4.39 25.34 -8.06
N ASP A 191 -4.11 26.34 -8.89
CA ASP A 191 -4.01 26.20 -10.34
C ASP A 191 -2.60 25.74 -10.73
N TYR A 192 -2.52 24.62 -11.42
CA TYR A 192 -1.28 24.04 -11.92
C TYR A 192 -1.25 24.04 -13.44
N VAL A 193 -0.10 24.38 -14.01
CA VAL A 193 0.16 24.12 -15.41
C VAL A 193 0.54 22.65 -15.55
N THR A 194 -0.27 21.89 -16.25
CA THR A 194 -0.13 20.43 -16.40
C THR A 194 0.15 20.04 -17.84
N ALA A 195 0.92 18.97 -18.01
CA ALA A 195 1.12 18.30 -19.28
C ALA A 195 1.32 16.80 -19.06
N TYR A 196 0.83 16.00 -20.01
CA TYR A 196 0.98 14.55 -20.01
C TYR A 196 1.90 14.12 -21.13
N GLY A 197 2.82 13.22 -20.84
CA GLY A 197 3.70 12.57 -21.81
C GLY A 197 3.45 11.07 -21.88
N ALA A 198 3.58 10.48 -23.07
CA ALA A 198 3.45 9.03 -23.31
C ALA A 198 4.82 8.40 -23.56
N GLY A 199 5.81 8.71 -22.75
CA GLY A 199 7.17 8.24 -22.96
C GLY A 199 7.92 7.90 -21.68
N GLY A 200 9.17 7.53 -21.85
CA GLY A 200 10.08 7.30 -20.72
C GLY A 200 10.57 8.61 -20.08
N LEU A 201 11.47 8.46 -19.11
CA LEU A 201 12.12 9.59 -18.43
C LEU A 201 12.88 10.54 -19.41
N GLU A 202 13.26 10.03 -20.59
CA GLU A 202 14.00 10.79 -21.61
C GLU A 202 13.12 11.89 -22.24
N ASP A 203 11.81 11.71 -22.29
CA ASP A 203 10.88 12.66 -22.89
C ASP A 203 10.48 13.80 -21.95
N THR A 204 10.84 13.71 -20.70
CA THR A 204 10.46 14.68 -19.66
C THR A 204 10.97 16.09 -19.97
N LYS A 205 12.14 16.21 -20.56
CA LYS A 205 12.70 17.52 -20.93
C LYS A 205 11.82 18.24 -21.94
N GLU A 206 11.32 17.55 -22.96
CA GLU A 206 10.45 18.15 -23.99
C GLU A 206 9.13 18.62 -23.38
N ILE A 207 8.61 17.89 -22.39
CA ILE A 207 7.39 18.29 -21.68
C ILE A 207 7.64 19.58 -20.89
N TYR A 208 8.73 19.69 -20.16
CA TYR A 208 9.08 20.92 -19.44
C TYR A 208 9.33 22.10 -20.36
N ASP A 209 9.99 21.91 -21.50
CA ASP A 209 10.20 22.96 -22.48
C ASP A 209 8.86 23.54 -22.99
N ARG A 210 7.86 22.70 -23.19
CA ARG A 210 6.48 23.11 -23.54
C ARG A 210 5.80 23.83 -22.38
N ILE A 211 5.91 23.35 -21.17
CA ILE A 211 5.35 23.99 -19.97
C ILE A 211 5.97 25.40 -19.80
N PHE A 212 7.29 25.54 -19.88
CA PHE A 212 7.95 26.84 -19.76
C PHE A 212 7.56 27.80 -20.88
N THR A 213 7.41 27.31 -22.10
CA THR A 213 6.88 28.11 -23.23
C THR A 213 5.50 28.64 -22.94
N PHE A 214 4.59 27.74 -22.50
CA PHE A 214 3.21 28.11 -22.15
C PHE A 214 3.16 29.14 -21.01
N ILE A 215 3.94 28.95 -19.96
CA ILE A 215 4.06 29.89 -18.82
C ILE A 215 4.50 31.26 -19.30
N LYS A 216 5.52 31.31 -20.15
CA LYS A 216 6.06 32.56 -20.70
C LYS A 216 5.09 33.29 -21.62
N GLU A 217 4.44 32.57 -22.54
CA GLU A 217 3.49 33.14 -23.50
C GLU A 217 2.23 33.72 -22.82
N ASN A 218 1.82 33.14 -21.69
CA ASN A 218 0.66 33.58 -20.94
C ASN A 218 1.00 34.52 -19.76
N ASN A 219 2.25 34.91 -19.61
CA ASN A 219 2.74 35.78 -18.52
C ASN A 219 2.44 35.23 -17.12
N TYR A 220 2.43 33.91 -16.96
CA TYR A 220 2.29 33.27 -15.65
C TYR A 220 3.60 33.33 -14.87
N ARG A 221 3.49 33.15 -13.55
CA ARG A 221 4.62 33.10 -12.64
C ARG A 221 4.60 31.78 -11.87
N ILE A 222 5.71 31.07 -11.84
CA ILE A 222 5.89 29.90 -10.98
C ILE A 222 5.95 30.39 -9.53
N THR A 223 5.11 29.82 -8.67
CA THR A 223 4.98 30.18 -7.25
C THR A 223 5.29 29.03 -6.32
N TRP A 224 5.45 27.81 -6.86
CA TRP A 224 5.68 26.59 -6.09
C TRP A 224 6.57 25.62 -6.86
N ASP A 225 7.00 24.55 -6.18
CA ASP A 225 7.74 23.45 -6.76
C ASP A 225 6.94 22.70 -7.84
N ALA A 226 7.61 21.95 -8.70
CA ALA A 226 6.92 21.06 -9.65
C ALA A 226 6.83 19.66 -9.07
N TYR A 227 5.70 19.03 -9.37
CA TYR A 227 5.39 17.66 -9.01
C TYR A 227 5.31 16.82 -10.29
N GLU A 228 6.09 15.78 -10.35
CA GLU A 228 6.10 14.85 -11.45
C GLU A 228 5.60 13.50 -10.98
N GLU A 229 4.65 12.92 -11.70
CA GLU A 229 4.08 11.62 -11.40
C GLU A 229 4.42 10.63 -12.49
N ARG A 230 4.69 9.38 -12.09
CA ARG A 230 4.82 8.24 -12.98
C ARG A 230 3.60 7.34 -12.82
N LEU A 231 2.91 7.10 -13.92
CA LEU A 231 1.72 6.26 -13.99
C LEU A 231 2.05 4.80 -14.28
#